data_453de18d2350ea5e911357ab62bf3b70
#
_entry.id   453de18d2350ea5e911357ab62bf3b70
#
_cell.length_a   1.000
_cell.length_b   1.000
_cell.length_c   1.000
_cell.angle_alpha   90.00
_cell.angle_beta   90.00
_cell.angle_gamma   90.00
#
_symmetry.space_group_name_H-M   'P 1'
#
loop_
_entity.id
_entity.type
_entity.pdbx_description
1 polymer ?
#
loop_
_entity_poly.entity_id
_entity_poly.type
_entity_poly.pdbx_seq_one_letter_code
_entity_poly.pdbx_strand_id
1 'polypeptide(L)'
;MPRRPDPDLENQILNAAQKLWKKGGEKALTMRAVAKAAGTNTPSVYRRFRDREDILRAIMQRIRLEIAAQVEAASSPEEGCERYLDYASSHPREYELFYQQEYELFYSPRSIRAGAKPAGRPVRDVMKRKLTEKLGESPDEHGPLLMALWMVVHGAAMLLVAKTIAPKDAAAARRVFTNLVAMMLRDGCGS
;
A
#
# COMPACT_ATOMS: atom_id res chain seq x y z
N MET A 1 -10.94 2.16 39.81
CA MET A 1 -10.78 0.89 39.07
C MET A 1 -10.05 1.19 37.75
N PRO A 2 -8.94 0.51 37.42
CA PRO A 2 -8.32 0.67 36.13
C PRO A 2 -9.31 0.18 35.05
N ARG A 3 -9.60 1.06 34.08
CA ARG A 3 -10.45 0.73 32.93
C ARG A 3 -9.79 -0.40 32.14
N ARG A 4 -10.48 -1.52 31.89
CA ARG A 4 -9.98 -2.60 31.04
C ARG A 4 -9.51 -2.00 29.71
N PRO A 5 -8.36 -2.45 29.16
CA PRO A 5 -7.91 -1.99 27.87
C PRO A 5 -9.02 -2.26 26.85
N ASP A 6 -9.50 -1.21 26.20
CA ASP A 6 -10.45 -1.32 25.10
C ASP A 6 -9.72 -2.00 23.91
N PRO A 7 -10.10 -3.23 23.53
CA PRO A 7 -9.42 -3.95 22.44
C PRO A 7 -9.60 -3.26 21.10
N ASP A 8 -10.61 -2.39 20.97
CA ASP A 8 -10.89 -1.65 19.72
C ASP A 8 -10.21 -0.29 19.66
N LEU A 9 -9.60 0.18 20.75
CA LEU A 9 -8.95 1.50 20.79
C LEU A 9 -7.82 1.64 19.77
N GLU A 10 -7.08 0.58 19.48
CA GLU A 10 -6.02 0.59 18.47
C GLU A 10 -6.59 0.86 17.07
N ASN A 11 -7.67 0.18 16.72
CA ASN A 11 -8.38 0.40 15.46
C ASN A 11 -8.97 1.83 15.38
N GLN A 12 -9.54 2.34 16.48
CA GLN A 12 -10.05 3.71 16.55
C GLN A 12 -8.93 4.73 16.32
N ILE A 13 -7.77 4.52 16.94
CA ILE A 13 -6.58 5.38 16.75
C ILE A 13 -6.12 5.32 15.28
N LEU A 14 -5.99 4.13 14.69
CA LEU A 14 -5.57 3.97 13.30
C LEU A 14 -6.57 4.57 12.31
N ASN A 15 -7.87 4.39 12.54
CA ASN A 15 -8.92 5.00 11.71
C ASN A 15 -8.85 6.53 11.77
N ALA A 16 -8.65 7.09 12.96
CA ALA A 16 -8.50 8.53 13.14
C ALA A 16 -7.22 9.06 12.45
N ALA A 17 -6.12 8.35 12.61
CA ALA A 17 -4.84 8.68 12.02
C ALA A 17 -4.89 8.63 10.48
N GLN A 18 -5.50 7.61 9.90
CA GLN A 18 -5.68 7.47 8.46
C GLN A 18 -6.57 8.59 7.89
N LYS A 19 -7.65 8.97 8.58
CA LYS A 19 -8.48 10.12 8.20
C LYS A 19 -7.71 11.45 8.24
N LEU A 20 -6.88 11.64 9.25
CA LEU A 20 -6.03 12.85 9.35
C LEU A 20 -5.00 12.88 8.22
N TRP A 21 -4.37 11.74 7.91
CA TRP A 21 -3.45 11.62 6.79
C TRP A 21 -4.13 11.95 5.45
N LYS A 22 -5.28 11.36 5.17
CA LYS A 22 -6.08 11.65 3.96
C LYS A 22 -6.38 13.13 3.81
N LYS A 23 -6.67 13.83 4.92
CA LYS A 23 -7.05 15.24 4.91
C LYS A 23 -5.87 16.19 4.73
N GLY A 24 -4.76 15.95 5.42
CA GLY A 24 -3.68 16.94 5.53
C GLY A 24 -2.25 16.37 5.50
N GLY A 25 -2.10 15.09 5.16
CA GLY A 25 -0.79 14.42 5.04
C GLY A 25 0.00 14.45 6.36
N GLU A 26 1.31 14.55 6.21
CA GLU A 26 2.25 14.51 7.33
C GLU A 26 2.00 15.59 8.39
N LYS A 27 1.68 16.81 7.96
CA LYS A 27 1.46 17.96 8.85
C LYS A 27 0.25 17.78 9.77
N ALA A 28 -0.77 17.05 9.32
CA ALA A 28 -1.98 16.79 10.11
C ALA A 28 -1.80 15.67 11.14
N LEU A 29 -0.79 14.81 10.97
CA LEU A 29 -0.60 13.63 11.79
C LEU A 29 0.33 13.91 12.98
N THR A 30 -0.25 14.37 14.08
CA THR A 30 0.45 14.49 15.37
C THR A 30 -0.21 13.61 16.42
N MET A 31 0.53 13.14 17.44
CA MET A 31 0.00 12.31 18.51
C MET A 31 -1.22 12.95 19.19
N ARG A 32 -1.18 14.28 19.38
CA ARG A 32 -2.29 15.04 19.98
C ARG A 32 -3.52 15.12 19.05
N ALA A 33 -3.31 15.34 17.76
CA ALA A 33 -4.40 15.37 16.78
C ALA A 33 -5.07 13.99 16.64
N VAL A 34 -4.26 12.93 16.63
CA VAL A 34 -4.75 11.56 16.60
C VAL A 34 -5.57 11.23 17.84
N ALA A 35 -5.08 11.57 19.04
CA ALA A 35 -5.81 11.37 20.29
C ALA A 35 -7.17 12.07 20.27
N LYS A 36 -7.19 13.36 19.87
CA LYS A 36 -8.42 14.15 19.74
C LYS A 36 -9.39 13.51 18.74
N ALA A 37 -8.91 13.10 17.58
CA ALA A 37 -9.74 12.53 16.52
C ALA A 37 -10.26 11.12 16.86
N ALA A 38 -9.51 10.36 17.66
CA ALA A 38 -9.90 9.04 18.16
C ALA A 38 -10.79 9.09 19.42
N GLY A 39 -11.15 10.29 19.91
CA GLY A 39 -11.96 10.44 21.14
C GLY A 39 -11.25 9.95 22.42
N THR A 40 -9.92 10.00 22.45
CA THR A 40 -9.09 9.53 23.57
C THR A 40 -8.09 10.61 24.03
N ASN A 41 -7.21 10.27 24.96
CA ASN A 41 -6.14 11.14 25.41
C ASN A 41 -4.77 10.70 24.85
N THR A 42 -3.83 11.64 24.81
CA THR A 42 -2.47 11.41 24.29
C THR A 42 -1.72 10.27 25.02
N PRO A 43 -1.78 10.13 26.35
CA PRO A 43 -1.20 8.98 27.03
C PRO A 43 -1.75 7.62 26.56
N SER A 44 -3.02 7.55 26.18
CA SER A 44 -3.63 6.33 25.67
C SER A 44 -3.10 5.96 24.28
N VAL A 45 -2.80 6.95 23.44
CA VAL A 45 -2.14 6.75 22.15
C VAL A 45 -0.72 6.24 22.36
N TYR A 46 0.07 6.85 23.25
CA TYR A 46 1.45 6.41 23.56
C TYR A 46 1.55 5.00 24.14
N ARG A 47 0.51 4.52 24.80
CA ARG A 47 0.48 3.12 25.26
C ARG A 47 0.38 2.10 24.12
N ARG A 48 -0.12 2.51 22.94
CA ARG A 48 -0.30 1.64 21.76
C ARG A 48 0.77 1.85 20.70
N PHE A 49 1.20 3.08 20.53
CA PHE A 49 2.17 3.50 19.52
C PHE A 49 3.26 4.34 20.18
N ARG A 50 4.51 3.94 20.01
CA ARG A 50 5.67 4.62 20.62
C ARG A 50 5.81 6.06 20.15
N ASP A 51 5.55 6.29 18.88
CA ASP A 51 5.73 7.56 18.21
C ASP A 51 4.83 7.66 16.95
N ARG A 52 4.94 8.77 16.25
CA ARG A 52 4.23 9.01 14.99
C ARG A 52 4.65 8.02 13.90
N GLU A 53 5.91 7.64 13.83
CA GLU A 53 6.42 6.71 12.83
C GLU A 53 5.80 5.30 13.02
N ASP A 54 5.55 4.93 14.25
CA ASP A 54 4.88 3.67 14.58
C ASP A 54 3.43 3.64 14.04
N ILE A 55 2.71 4.76 14.18
CA ILE A 55 1.39 4.94 13.57
C ILE A 55 1.47 4.90 12.03
N LEU A 56 2.46 5.57 11.43
CA LEU A 56 2.66 5.56 9.98
C LEU A 56 2.95 4.15 9.44
N ARG A 57 3.78 3.37 10.14
CA ARG A 57 4.02 1.96 9.81
C ARG A 57 2.74 1.13 9.83
N ALA A 58 1.92 1.32 10.85
CA ALA A 58 0.64 0.62 10.97
C ALA A 58 -0.36 1.04 9.89
N ILE A 59 -0.45 2.33 9.55
CA ILE A 59 -1.26 2.82 8.43
C ILE A 59 -0.77 2.20 7.11
N MET A 60 0.54 2.21 6.85
CA MET A 60 1.12 1.64 5.64
C MET A 60 0.84 0.15 5.53
N GLN A 61 0.94 -0.59 6.63
CA GLN A 61 0.59 -2.01 6.64
C GLN A 61 -0.89 -2.23 6.31
N ARG A 62 -1.79 -1.39 6.83
CA ARG A 62 -3.22 -1.44 6.50
C ARG A 62 -3.46 -1.17 5.03
N ILE A 63 -2.83 -0.15 4.45
CA ILE A 63 -2.90 0.17 3.00
C ILE A 63 -2.45 -1.02 2.16
N ARG A 64 -1.36 -1.68 2.52
CA ARG A 64 -0.89 -2.89 1.82
C ARG A 64 -1.92 -4.02 1.83
N LEU A 65 -2.57 -4.24 2.97
CA LEU A 65 -3.61 -5.25 3.10
C LEU A 65 -4.87 -4.86 2.30
N GLU A 66 -5.24 -3.59 2.27
CA GLU A 66 -6.34 -3.08 1.45
C GLU A 66 -6.08 -3.30 -0.04
N ILE A 67 -4.88 -2.96 -0.53
CA ILE A 67 -4.49 -3.21 -1.92
C ILE A 67 -4.48 -4.72 -2.20
N ALA A 68 -3.90 -5.51 -1.29
CA ALA A 68 -3.84 -6.96 -1.46
C ALA A 68 -5.25 -7.57 -1.56
N ALA A 69 -6.20 -7.11 -0.75
CA ALA A 69 -7.59 -7.55 -0.82
C ALA A 69 -8.26 -7.19 -2.17
N GLN A 70 -7.96 -6.02 -2.74
CA GLN A 70 -8.45 -5.65 -4.08
C GLN A 70 -7.87 -6.57 -5.16
N VAL A 71 -6.56 -6.84 -5.09
CA VAL A 71 -5.88 -7.76 -6.03
C VAL A 71 -6.37 -9.20 -5.85
N GLU A 72 -6.61 -9.63 -4.61
CA GLU A 72 -7.15 -10.96 -4.30
C GLU A 72 -8.53 -11.18 -4.95
N ALA A 73 -9.40 -10.19 -4.86
CA ALA A 73 -10.74 -10.23 -5.41
C ALA A 73 -10.79 -10.17 -6.96
N ALA A 74 -9.66 -9.98 -7.62
CA ALA A 74 -9.58 -10.01 -9.08
C ALA A 74 -9.70 -11.44 -9.62
N SER A 75 -10.29 -11.60 -10.79
CA SER A 75 -10.45 -12.89 -11.48
C SER A 75 -9.18 -13.34 -12.22
N SER A 76 -8.26 -12.40 -12.50
CA SER A 76 -7.02 -12.67 -13.24
C SER A 76 -5.89 -11.75 -12.78
N PRO A 77 -4.61 -12.09 -13.11
CA PRO A 77 -3.48 -11.19 -12.85
C PRO A 77 -3.63 -9.82 -13.52
N GLU A 78 -4.19 -9.77 -14.74
CA GLU A 78 -4.47 -8.53 -15.47
C GLU A 78 -5.41 -7.63 -14.68
N GLU A 79 -6.54 -8.17 -14.27
CA GLU A 79 -7.50 -7.44 -13.44
C GLU A 79 -6.88 -7.04 -12.10
N GLY A 80 -6.02 -7.87 -11.52
CA GLY A 80 -5.27 -7.54 -10.31
C GLY A 80 -4.39 -6.28 -10.49
N CYS A 81 -3.70 -6.15 -11.62
CA CYS A 81 -2.94 -4.97 -11.98
C CYS A 81 -3.84 -3.72 -12.15
N GLU A 82 -5.00 -3.87 -12.78
CA GLU A 82 -5.96 -2.79 -12.95
C GLU A 82 -6.52 -2.31 -11.60
N ARG A 83 -6.92 -3.23 -10.73
CA ARG A 83 -7.45 -2.90 -9.39
C ARG A 83 -6.40 -2.21 -8.52
N TYR A 84 -5.13 -2.61 -8.65
CA TYR A 84 -4.03 -1.90 -7.99
C TYR A 84 -3.94 -0.44 -8.47
N LEU A 85 -3.99 -0.23 -9.79
CA LEU A 85 -3.93 1.10 -10.39
C LEU A 85 -5.14 1.95 -9.99
N ASP A 86 -6.34 1.35 -9.91
CA ASP A 86 -7.56 2.00 -9.44
C ASP A 86 -7.44 2.45 -7.98
N TYR A 87 -6.89 1.59 -7.12
CA TYR A 87 -6.64 1.95 -5.74
C TYR A 87 -5.70 3.17 -5.64
N ALA A 88 -4.57 3.14 -6.32
CA ALA A 88 -3.60 4.23 -6.32
C ALA A 88 -4.23 5.55 -6.80
N SER A 89 -5.01 5.50 -7.86
CA SER A 89 -5.70 6.66 -8.44
C SER A 89 -6.79 7.23 -7.54
N SER A 90 -7.51 6.36 -6.81
CA SER A 90 -8.61 6.74 -5.92
C SER A 90 -8.11 7.21 -4.54
N HIS A 91 -6.90 6.78 -4.14
CA HIS A 91 -6.31 7.06 -2.83
C HIS A 91 -4.90 7.66 -2.95
N PRO A 92 -4.73 8.79 -3.68
CA PRO A 92 -3.41 9.30 -4.05
C PRO A 92 -2.53 9.61 -2.84
N ARG A 93 -3.07 10.19 -1.76
CA ARG A 93 -2.28 10.51 -0.55
C ARG A 93 -1.82 9.28 0.22
N GLU A 94 -2.61 8.22 0.23
CA GLU A 94 -2.25 6.95 0.86
C GLU A 94 -1.18 6.25 0.03
N TYR A 95 -1.31 6.33 -1.29
CA TYR A 95 -0.32 5.81 -2.21
C TYR A 95 1.02 6.58 -2.13
N GLU A 96 0.97 7.91 -1.98
CA GLU A 96 2.16 8.73 -1.73
C GLU A 96 2.88 8.31 -0.44
N LEU A 97 2.16 8.04 0.65
CA LEU A 97 2.76 7.51 1.88
C LEU A 97 3.51 6.21 1.62
N PHE A 98 2.87 5.29 0.91
CA PHE A 98 3.45 4.01 0.56
C PHE A 98 4.76 4.16 -0.22
N TYR A 99 4.82 5.09 -1.16
CA TYR A 99 5.96 5.28 -2.03
C TYR A 99 7.08 6.11 -1.40
N GLN A 100 6.75 7.24 -0.79
CA GLN A 100 7.75 8.21 -0.32
C GLN A 100 8.41 7.81 0.99
N GLN A 101 7.72 7.08 1.85
CA GLN A 101 8.19 6.82 3.22
C GLN A 101 8.53 5.36 3.52
N GLU A 102 8.34 4.45 2.56
CA GLU A 102 8.62 3.03 2.80
C GLU A 102 10.07 2.79 3.23
N TYR A 103 11.03 3.37 2.53
CA TYR A 103 12.44 3.24 2.86
C TYR A 103 12.73 3.78 4.26
N GLU A 104 12.30 5.00 4.57
CA GLU A 104 12.56 5.64 5.85
C GLU A 104 11.91 4.89 7.02
N LEU A 105 10.70 4.37 6.84
CA LEU A 105 9.95 3.70 7.89
C LEU A 105 10.40 2.27 8.17
N PHE A 106 10.94 1.56 7.17
CA PHE A 106 11.23 0.13 7.30
C PHE A 106 12.68 -0.27 7.02
N TYR A 107 13.37 0.45 6.14
CA TYR A 107 14.67 0.01 5.61
C TYR A 107 15.82 0.96 5.93
N SER A 108 15.57 2.18 6.42
CA SER A 108 16.66 3.08 6.82
C SER A 108 17.44 2.50 8.00
N PRO A 109 18.76 2.79 8.13
CA PRO A 109 19.56 2.35 9.26
C PRO A 109 18.98 2.80 10.61
N ARG A 110 18.30 3.94 10.65
CA ARG A 110 17.59 4.45 11.84
C ARG A 110 16.44 3.53 12.22
N SER A 111 15.58 3.19 11.26
CA SER A 111 14.42 2.34 11.50
C SER A 111 14.79 0.92 11.89
N ILE A 112 15.82 0.35 11.25
CA ILE A 112 16.34 -0.98 11.59
C ILE A 112 16.86 -0.98 13.03
N ARG A 113 17.66 0.02 13.43
CA ARG A 113 18.15 0.16 14.81
C ARG A 113 17.04 0.37 15.83
N ALA A 114 15.95 1.02 15.43
CA ALA A 114 14.76 1.19 16.25
C ALA A 114 13.88 -0.07 16.34
N GLY A 115 14.30 -1.19 15.72
CA GLY A 115 13.59 -2.46 15.75
C GLY A 115 12.40 -2.53 14.78
N ALA A 116 12.37 -1.70 13.74
CA ALA A 116 11.37 -1.83 12.67
C ALA A 116 11.53 -3.20 12.00
N LYS A 117 10.45 -3.97 11.95
CA LYS A 117 10.44 -5.24 11.23
C LYS A 117 10.25 -4.97 9.73
N PRO A 118 10.90 -5.76 8.85
CA PRO A 118 10.64 -5.68 7.43
C PRO A 118 9.15 -5.79 7.15
N ALA A 119 8.67 -4.95 6.27
CA ALA A 119 7.28 -4.98 5.89
C ALA A 119 6.98 -6.25 5.10
N GLY A 120 5.89 -6.94 5.45
CA GLY A 120 5.33 -7.99 4.61
C GLY A 120 4.96 -7.45 3.22
N ARG A 121 4.97 -8.32 2.23
CA ARG A 121 4.64 -7.97 0.83
C ARG A 121 3.34 -8.64 0.35
N PRO A 122 2.19 -8.43 1.03
CA PRO A 122 0.97 -9.18 0.78
C PRO A 122 0.47 -9.07 -0.66
N VAL A 123 0.63 -7.91 -1.30
CA VAL A 123 0.26 -7.71 -2.72
C VAL A 123 1.10 -8.61 -3.63
N ARG A 124 2.41 -8.70 -3.36
CA ARG A 124 3.32 -9.58 -4.10
C ARG A 124 2.93 -11.04 -3.94
N ASP A 125 2.60 -11.45 -2.72
CA ASP A 125 2.27 -12.85 -2.41
C ASP A 125 0.96 -13.26 -3.10
N VAL A 126 -0.04 -12.38 -3.11
CA VAL A 126 -1.28 -12.58 -3.86
C VAL A 126 -1.01 -12.68 -5.36
N MET A 127 -0.25 -11.75 -5.94
CA MET A 127 0.04 -11.74 -7.38
C MET A 127 0.85 -12.98 -7.78
N LYS A 128 1.83 -13.39 -6.96
CA LYS A 128 2.61 -14.61 -7.19
C LYS A 128 1.69 -15.83 -7.31
N ARG A 129 0.72 -16.00 -6.41
CA ARG A 129 -0.25 -17.09 -6.45
C ARG A 129 -1.11 -17.03 -7.73
N LYS A 130 -1.65 -15.85 -8.08
CA LYS A 130 -2.46 -15.68 -9.30
C LYS A 130 -1.68 -15.98 -10.58
N LEU A 131 -0.39 -15.64 -10.63
CA LEU A 131 0.48 -16.00 -11.75
C LEU A 131 0.66 -17.53 -11.82
N THR A 132 0.92 -18.18 -10.70
CA THR A 132 1.02 -19.65 -10.64
C THR A 132 -0.28 -20.33 -11.09
N GLU A 133 -1.44 -19.85 -10.65
CA GLU A 133 -2.74 -20.37 -11.07
C GLU A 133 -2.99 -20.22 -12.58
N LYS A 134 -2.53 -19.10 -13.16
CA LYS A 134 -2.72 -18.82 -14.58
C LYS A 134 -1.71 -19.53 -15.49
N LEU A 135 -0.45 -19.56 -15.10
CA LEU A 135 0.67 -20.01 -15.94
C LEU A 135 1.07 -21.47 -15.66
N GLY A 136 0.69 -22.02 -14.50
CA GLY A 136 0.91 -23.42 -14.14
C GLY A 136 2.35 -23.78 -13.78
N GLU A 137 3.24 -22.81 -13.69
CA GLU A 137 4.67 -23.01 -13.39
C GLU A 137 4.94 -22.89 -11.88
N SER A 138 6.19 -23.26 -11.48
CA SER A 138 6.61 -23.07 -10.10
C SER A 138 6.55 -21.59 -9.69
N PRO A 139 6.09 -21.28 -8.47
CA PRO A 139 6.03 -19.91 -7.98
C PRO A 139 7.35 -19.12 -8.05
N ASP A 140 8.49 -19.79 -8.02
CA ASP A 140 9.81 -19.14 -8.05
C ASP A 140 10.25 -18.75 -9.48
N GLU A 141 9.69 -19.38 -10.50
CA GLU A 141 9.94 -19.09 -11.91
C GLU A 141 9.30 -17.75 -12.35
N HIS A 142 8.24 -17.32 -11.66
CA HIS A 142 7.58 -16.05 -11.94
C HIS A 142 8.28 -14.81 -11.38
N GLY A 143 9.44 -14.96 -10.74
CA GLY A 143 10.18 -13.85 -10.12
C GLY A 143 10.45 -12.67 -11.04
N PRO A 144 11.04 -12.89 -12.24
CA PRO A 144 11.30 -11.81 -13.22
C PRO A 144 10.01 -11.14 -13.73
N LEU A 145 8.99 -11.93 -14.08
CA LEU A 145 7.71 -11.42 -14.55
C LEU A 145 7.00 -10.61 -13.46
N LEU A 146 6.98 -11.12 -12.23
CA LEU A 146 6.40 -10.43 -11.09
C LEU A 146 7.09 -9.10 -10.81
N MET A 147 8.42 -9.04 -10.95
CA MET A 147 9.19 -7.80 -10.82
C MET A 147 8.84 -6.82 -11.94
N ALA A 148 8.76 -7.29 -13.18
CA ALA A 148 8.42 -6.48 -14.34
C ALA A 148 6.99 -5.90 -14.22
N LEU A 149 6.02 -6.73 -13.83
CA LEU A 149 4.64 -6.28 -13.56
C LEU A 149 4.62 -5.23 -12.44
N TRP A 150 5.37 -5.47 -11.35
CA TRP A 150 5.46 -4.49 -10.27
C TRP A 150 6.02 -3.15 -10.74
N MET A 151 7.08 -3.13 -11.54
CA MET A 151 7.67 -1.89 -12.09
C MET A 151 6.67 -1.15 -12.98
N VAL A 152 5.95 -1.87 -13.85
CA VAL A 152 4.95 -1.27 -14.77
C VAL A 152 3.77 -0.69 -14.00
N VAL A 153 3.17 -1.46 -13.10
CA VAL A 153 2.02 -1.02 -12.29
C VAL A 153 2.40 0.16 -11.42
N HIS A 154 3.55 0.07 -10.76
CA HIS A 154 4.02 1.12 -9.86
C HIS A 154 4.38 2.40 -10.61
N GLY A 155 5.06 2.28 -11.75
CA GLY A 155 5.38 3.41 -12.62
C GLY A 155 4.12 4.11 -13.15
N ALA A 156 3.14 3.35 -13.63
CA ALA A 156 1.85 3.89 -14.09
C ALA A 156 1.10 4.61 -12.95
N ALA A 157 1.03 3.99 -11.77
CA ALA A 157 0.40 4.58 -10.59
C ALA A 157 1.07 5.91 -10.19
N MET A 158 2.40 5.96 -10.19
CA MET A 158 3.16 7.17 -9.88
C MET A 158 2.88 8.30 -10.86
N LEU A 159 2.88 8.01 -12.16
CA LEU A 159 2.61 9.01 -13.20
C LEU A 159 1.20 9.62 -13.06
N LEU A 160 0.20 8.80 -12.68
CA LEU A 160 -1.16 9.26 -12.47
C LEU A 160 -1.32 10.05 -11.16
N VAL A 161 -0.78 9.54 -10.06
CA VAL A 161 -0.88 10.17 -8.73
C VAL A 161 -0.12 11.50 -8.69
N ALA A 162 1.07 11.55 -9.28
CA ALA A 162 1.86 12.79 -9.40
C ALA A 162 1.29 13.78 -10.42
N LYS A 163 0.19 13.43 -11.14
CA LYS A 163 -0.41 14.24 -12.20
C LYS A 163 0.58 14.63 -13.31
N THR A 164 1.59 13.79 -13.54
CA THR A 164 2.55 13.96 -14.64
C THR A 164 1.89 13.72 -15.99
N ILE A 165 0.86 12.87 -16.03
CA ILE A 165 -0.01 12.67 -17.17
C ILE A 165 -1.17 13.67 -17.09
N ALA A 166 -1.36 14.45 -18.13
CA ALA A 166 -2.49 15.38 -18.18
C ALA A 166 -3.84 14.63 -18.11
N PRO A 167 -4.87 15.17 -17.45
CA PRO A 167 -6.15 14.49 -17.30
C PRO A 167 -6.79 14.05 -18.63
N LYS A 168 -6.60 14.81 -19.70
CA LYS A 168 -7.07 14.47 -21.05
C LYS A 168 -6.41 13.22 -21.63
N ASP A 169 -5.19 12.91 -21.19
CA ASP A 169 -4.38 11.78 -21.68
C ASP A 169 -4.48 10.55 -20.76
N ALA A 170 -5.11 10.66 -19.60
CA ALA A 170 -5.19 9.60 -18.60
C ALA A 170 -5.85 8.31 -19.16
N ALA A 171 -6.89 8.44 -19.96
CA ALA A 171 -7.55 7.29 -20.60
C ALA A 171 -6.65 6.60 -21.62
N ALA A 172 -5.86 7.36 -22.38
CA ALA A 172 -4.88 6.80 -23.33
C ALA A 172 -3.75 6.08 -22.59
N ALA A 173 -3.21 6.70 -21.55
CA ALA A 173 -2.18 6.09 -20.71
C ALA A 173 -2.66 4.77 -20.07
N ARG A 174 -3.92 4.73 -19.62
CA ARG A 174 -4.52 3.51 -19.07
C ARG A 174 -4.62 2.41 -20.13
N ARG A 175 -5.04 2.72 -21.34
CA ARG A 175 -5.07 1.72 -22.45
C ARG A 175 -3.67 1.17 -22.74
N VAL A 176 -2.65 2.03 -22.76
CA VAL A 176 -1.26 1.58 -22.93
C VAL A 176 -0.84 0.65 -21.80
N PHE A 177 -1.16 1.00 -20.57
CA PHE A 177 -0.90 0.16 -19.39
C PHE A 177 -1.57 -1.22 -19.52
N THR A 178 -2.88 -1.28 -19.79
CA THR A 178 -3.64 -2.53 -19.95
C THR A 178 -3.05 -3.42 -21.03
N ASN A 179 -2.72 -2.83 -22.20
CA ASN A 179 -2.12 -3.55 -23.31
C ASN A 179 -0.74 -4.10 -22.97
N LEU A 180 0.09 -3.31 -22.28
CA LEU A 180 1.41 -3.72 -21.85
C LEU A 180 1.35 -4.90 -20.85
N VAL A 181 0.48 -4.81 -19.85
CA VAL A 181 0.26 -5.91 -18.88
C VAL A 181 -0.19 -7.18 -19.61
N ALA A 182 -1.15 -7.07 -20.52
CA ALA A 182 -1.64 -8.21 -21.29
C ALA A 182 -0.54 -8.82 -22.18
N MET A 183 0.32 -8.01 -22.78
CA MET A 183 1.45 -8.47 -23.59
C MET A 183 2.48 -9.23 -22.71
N MET A 184 2.87 -8.66 -21.58
CA MET A 184 3.81 -9.29 -20.64
C MET A 184 3.30 -10.64 -20.14
N LEU A 185 2.00 -10.77 -19.88
CA LEU A 185 1.38 -12.01 -19.40
C LEU A 185 1.21 -13.07 -20.51
N ARG A 186 1.20 -12.67 -21.78
CA ARG A 186 1.22 -13.63 -22.92
C ARG A 186 2.64 -14.12 -23.20
N ASP A 187 3.60 -13.21 -23.22
CA ASP A 187 4.98 -13.49 -23.64
C ASP A 187 5.82 -14.09 -22.50
N GLY A 188 5.41 -13.89 -21.25
CA GLY A 188 6.04 -14.48 -20.06
C GLY A 188 5.91 -16.01 -19.95
N CYS A 189 5.19 -16.64 -20.88
CA CYS A 189 5.07 -18.10 -21.01
C CYS A 189 6.10 -18.72 -21.96
N GLY A 190 7.10 -17.96 -22.44
CA GLY A 190 7.98 -18.37 -23.53
C GLY A 190 9.47 -18.07 -23.29
N SER A 191 10.01 -18.52 -22.14
CA SER A 191 11.49 -18.49 -21.94
C SER A 191 11.95 -19.71 -21.20
#